data_36c692bff115becb4821780e13b853b8
#
_entry.id   36c692bff115becb4821780e13b853b8
#
_cell.length_a   1.000
_cell.length_b   1.000
_cell.length_c   1.000
_cell.angle_alpha   90.00
_cell.angle_beta   90.00
_cell.angle_gamma   90.00
#
_symmetry.space_group_name_H-M   'P 1'
#
loop_
_entity.id
_entity.type
_entity.pdbx_description
1 polymer ?
#
loop_
_entity_poly.entity_id
_entity_poly.type
_entity_poly.pdbx_seq_one_letter_code
_entity_poly.pdbx_strand_id
1 'polypeptide(L)'
;MSPHTNPWVLLSYTETLRDVATLAHELGHGIHDRFAARQRPLDYLPPLTLAETASVFGEILLTRVLLDREPRREVRRGLLCAKIEDIIATVFRQNVLTRFEMAAHAKRTEGPLTAAELGDLWWNENAKLYGDAVEMIPAYRWGWSYIPHFIHSRFYCYAYVFGELLVLALYQRYREEGAAFVPHYLELLAAGGSEAPDVLLGRLGIAIDDAAFWERGFAVLEELLAELEATLD
;
A
#
# COMPACT_ATOMS: atom_id res chain seq x y z
N MET A 1 -6.52 20.60 1.67
CA MET A 1 -5.12 20.78 2.07
C MET A 1 -4.50 21.91 1.28
N SER A 2 -3.52 22.63 1.83
CA SER A 2 -2.90 23.80 1.19
C SER A 2 -1.43 23.89 1.61
N PRO A 3 -0.50 24.24 0.71
CA PRO A 3 0.92 24.39 1.04
C PRO A 3 1.17 25.52 2.06
N HIS A 4 0.19 26.37 2.30
CA HIS A 4 0.28 27.53 3.20
C HIS A 4 -0.20 27.27 4.63
N THR A 5 -0.71 26.07 4.90
CA THR A 5 -1.18 25.66 6.23
C THR A 5 -0.38 24.49 6.77
N ASN A 6 -0.25 24.40 8.10
CA ASN A 6 0.33 23.21 8.69
C ASN A 6 -0.64 22.02 8.52
N PRO A 7 -0.13 20.81 8.33
CA PRO A 7 -0.97 19.61 8.36
C PRO A 7 -1.59 19.43 9.74
N TRP A 8 -2.81 18.95 9.79
CA TRP A 8 -3.55 18.63 11.00
C TRP A 8 -3.84 17.14 11.02
N VAL A 9 -3.54 16.51 12.13
CA VAL A 9 -3.81 15.09 12.38
C VAL A 9 -4.89 14.98 13.44
N LEU A 10 -5.97 14.26 13.12
CA LEU A 10 -7.05 13.93 14.04
C LEU A 10 -7.17 12.42 14.15
N LEU A 11 -7.00 11.90 15.35
CA LEU A 11 -7.02 10.46 15.63
C LEU A 11 -8.01 10.14 16.76
N SER A 12 -8.62 8.96 16.66
CA SER A 12 -9.23 8.30 17.81
C SER A 12 -8.20 7.34 18.40
N TYR A 13 -7.66 7.67 19.58
CA TYR A 13 -6.59 6.90 20.21
C TYR A 13 -7.15 6.11 21.41
N THR A 14 -7.09 4.78 21.34
CA THR A 14 -7.64 3.85 22.33
C THR A 14 -6.57 2.96 22.98
N GLU A 15 -5.30 3.36 22.88
CA GLU A 15 -4.14 2.70 23.47
C GLU A 15 -3.83 1.30 22.90
N THR A 16 -4.21 1.05 21.65
CA THR A 16 -3.87 -0.18 20.94
C THR A 16 -2.60 -0.02 20.09
N LEU A 17 -1.93 -1.12 19.77
CA LEU A 17 -0.79 -1.10 18.82
C LEU A 17 -1.22 -0.60 17.43
N ARG A 18 -2.46 -0.85 17.04
CA ARG A 18 -3.02 -0.33 15.79
C ARG A 18 -3.10 1.19 15.80
N ASP A 19 -3.48 1.81 16.93
CA ASP A 19 -3.54 3.27 17.04
C ASP A 19 -2.15 3.90 16.91
N VAL A 20 -1.11 3.21 17.41
CA VAL A 20 0.28 3.66 17.26
C VAL A 20 0.71 3.57 15.80
N ALA A 21 0.34 2.51 15.07
CA ALA A 21 0.60 2.39 13.64
C ALA A 21 -0.15 3.47 12.85
N THR A 22 -1.43 3.72 13.17
CA THR A 22 -2.22 4.79 12.57
C THR A 22 -1.59 6.17 12.82
N LEU A 23 -1.08 6.41 14.03
CA LEU A 23 -0.35 7.66 14.33
C LEU A 23 0.90 7.81 13.45
N ALA A 24 1.69 6.75 13.28
CA ALA A 24 2.86 6.79 12.41
C ALA A 24 2.48 7.05 10.94
N HIS A 25 1.37 6.45 10.48
CA HIS A 25 0.81 6.66 9.16
C HIS A 25 0.44 8.13 8.94
N GLU A 26 -0.39 8.69 9.79
CA GLU A 26 -0.86 10.08 9.67
C GLU A 26 0.28 11.10 9.82
N LEU A 27 1.25 10.82 10.70
CA LEU A 27 2.46 11.64 10.79
C LEU A 27 3.31 11.56 9.52
N GLY A 28 3.33 10.40 8.85
CA GLY A 28 3.95 10.24 7.54
C GLY A 28 3.33 11.16 6.49
N HIS A 29 2.00 11.23 6.40
CA HIS A 29 1.31 12.22 5.56
C HIS A 29 1.69 13.66 5.94
N GLY A 30 1.72 13.97 7.24
CA GLY A 30 2.13 15.27 7.72
C GLY A 30 3.57 15.64 7.31
N ILE A 31 4.49 14.68 7.31
CA ILE A 31 5.86 14.86 6.83
C ILE A 31 5.85 15.11 5.32
N HIS A 32 5.13 14.30 4.53
CA HIS A 32 5.00 14.49 3.09
C HIS A 32 4.49 15.89 2.76
N ASP A 33 3.41 16.31 3.39
CA ASP A 33 2.82 17.63 3.25
C ASP A 33 3.82 18.76 3.55
N ARG A 34 4.63 18.61 4.60
CA ARG A 34 5.65 19.61 4.97
C ARG A 34 6.75 19.71 3.92
N PHE A 35 7.18 18.60 3.34
CA PHE A 35 8.19 18.64 2.27
C PHE A 35 7.60 19.18 0.97
N ALA A 36 6.39 18.74 0.58
CA ALA A 36 5.68 19.20 -0.60
C ALA A 36 5.23 20.68 -0.52
N ALA A 37 5.19 21.29 0.67
CA ALA A 37 4.77 22.69 0.88
C ALA A 37 5.62 23.73 0.12
N ARG A 38 6.77 23.33 -0.42
CA ARG A 38 7.58 24.18 -1.32
C ARG A 38 7.03 24.24 -2.75
N GLN A 39 6.08 23.38 -3.11
CA GLN A 39 5.46 23.34 -4.43
C GLN A 39 4.34 24.38 -4.54
N ARG A 40 3.99 24.70 -5.80
CA ARG A 40 2.82 25.54 -6.09
C ARG A 40 1.53 24.82 -5.66
N PRO A 41 0.42 25.52 -5.39
CA PRO A 41 -0.82 24.91 -4.95
C PRO A 41 -1.36 23.78 -5.85
N LEU A 42 -1.13 23.85 -7.16
CA LEU A 42 -1.58 22.83 -8.13
C LEU A 42 -0.64 21.63 -8.19
N ASP A 43 0.60 21.78 -7.75
CA ASP A 43 1.64 20.75 -7.76
C ASP A 43 1.91 20.19 -6.36
N TYR A 44 1.14 20.63 -5.35
CA TYR A 44 1.35 20.28 -3.95
C TYR A 44 0.95 18.84 -3.63
N LEU A 45 -0.23 18.43 -4.12
CA LEU A 45 -0.73 17.09 -3.82
C LEU A 45 -0.06 16.05 -4.72
N PRO A 46 0.54 15.01 -4.13
CA PRO A 46 1.13 13.95 -4.92
C PRO A 46 0.06 13.15 -5.67
N PRO A 47 0.39 12.51 -6.79
CA PRO A 47 -0.50 11.56 -7.44
C PRO A 47 -0.80 10.38 -6.51
N LEU A 48 -1.96 9.73 -6.70
CA LEU A 48 -2.46 8.68 -5.81
C LEU A 48 -1.46 7.54 -5.57
N THR A 49 -0.68 7.19 -6.57
CA THR A 49 0.37 6.16 -6.49
C THR A 49 1.54 6.53 -5.57
N LEU A 50 1.75 7.82 -5.30
CA LEU A 50 2.80 8.33 -4.41
C LEU A 50 2.24 8.89 -3.10
N ALA A 51 0.93 8.97 -2.94
CA ALA A 51 0.29 9.59 -1.78
C ALA A 51 0.66 8.88 -0.46
N GLU A 52 0.82 7.56 -0.50
CA GLU A 52 1.14 6.73 0.66
C GLU A 52 2.65 6.52 0.88
N THR A 53 3.50 7.20 0.10
CA THR A 53 4.96 6.97 0.15
C THR A 53 5.55 7.24 1.54
N ALA A 54 5.08 8.27 2.24
CA ALA A 54 5.62 8.60 3.57
C ALA A 54 4.84 7.93 4.71
N SER A 55 3.54 7.75 4.57
CA SER A 55 2.68 7.13 5.59
C SER A 55 3.03 5.65 5.80
N VAL A 56 3.06 4.87 4.74
CA VAL A 56 3.44 3.44 4.80
C VAL A 56 4.91 3.25 5.15
N PHE A 57 5.80 4.17 4.70
CA PHE A 57 7.22 4.14 5.11
C PHE A 57 7.38 4.36 6.62
N GLY A 58 6.59 5.27 7.21
CA GLY A 58 6.53 5.48 8.65
C GLY A 58 6.06 4.24 9.40
N GLU A 59 5.06 3.54 8.88
CA GLU A 59 4.57 2.29 9.48
C GLU A 59 5.60 1.17 9.47
N ILE A 60 6.31 0.94 8.36
CA ILE A 60 7.31 -0.14 8.30
C ILE A 60 8.50 0.16 9.21
N LEU A 61 8.92 1.42 9.30
CA LEU A 61 9.96 1.84 10.27
C LEU A 61 9.52 1.59 11.70
N LEU A 62 8.29 1.98 12.06
CA LEU A 62 7.72 1.72 13.37
C LEU A 62 7.65 0.23 13.67
N THR A 63 7.15 -0.57 12.74
CA THR A 63 7.04 -2.03 12.88
C THR A 63 8.40 -2.64 13.20
N ARG A 64 9.46 -2.26 12.50
CA ARG A 64 10.82 -2.74 12.76
C ARG A 64 11.33 -2.34 14.15
N VAL A 65 11.13 -1.07 14.54
CA VAL A 65 11.52 -0.61 15.89
C VAL A 65 10.77 -1.36 16.98
N LEU A 66 9.48 -1.65 16.80
CA LEU A 66 8.70 -2.42 17.76
C LEU A 66 9.18 -3.88 17.84
N LEU A 67 9.43 -4.52 16.69
CA LEU A 67 9.98 -5.88 16.64
C LEU A 67 11.36 -5.99 17.31
N ASP A 68 12.23 -5.01 17.08
CA ASP A 68 13.58 -5.01 17.68
C ASP A 68 13.57 -4.83 19.20
N ARG A 69 12.58 -4.13 19.74
CA ARG A 69 12.47 -3.81 21.17
C ARG A 69 11.60 -4.78 21.96
N GLU A 70 10.76 -5.56 21.30
CA GLU A 70 9.83 -6.46 21.97
C GLU A 70 10.48 -7.84 22.22
N PRO A 71 10.76 -8.21 23.48
CA PRO A 71 11.36 -9.50 23.78
C PRO A 71 10.35 -10.66 23.83
N ARG A 72 9.04 -10.36 23.98
CA ARG A 72 8.01 -11.39 24.13
C ARG A 72 7.61 -11.94 22.77
N ARG A 73 7.83 -13.23 22.59
CA ARG A 73 7.58 -13.94 21.34
C ARG A 73 6.13 -13.81 20.84
N GLU A 74 5.17 -13.93 21.74
CA GLU A 74 3.75 -13.83 21.42
C GLU A 74 3.36 -12.43 20.88
N VAL A 75 3.93 -11.38 21.47
CA VAL A 75 3.69 -10.02 21.02
C VAL A 75 4.35 -9.76 19.66
N ARG A 76 5.59 -10.25 19.46
CA ARG A 76 6.26 -10.23 18.16
C ARG A 76 5.43 -10.91 17.08
N ARG A 77 4.88 -12.09 17.38
CA ARG A 77 3.96 -12.82 16.48
C ARG A 77 2.76 -11.97 16.12
N GLY A 78 2.11 -11.35 17.10
CA GLY A 78 0.97 -10.46 16.86
C GLY A 78 1.30 -9.25 15.95
N LEU A 79 2.48 -8.62 16.15
CA LEU A 79 2.96 -7.53 15.31
C LEU A 79 3.22 -7.98 13.87
N LEU A 80 3.88 -9.13 13.70
CA LEU A 80 4.17 -9.70 12.38
C LEU A 80 2.88 -10.10 11.65
N CYS A 81 1.95 -10.81 12.32
CA CYS A 81 0.65 -11.14 11.74
C CYS A 81 -0.09 -9.88 11.26
N ALA A 82 -0.19 -8.86 12.11
CA ALA A 82 -0.90 -7.63 11.78
C ALA A 82 -0.29 -6.94 10.55
N LYS A 83 1.05 -6.82 10.46
CA LYS A 83 1.71 -6.19 9.30
C LYS A 83 1.61 -7.03 8.04
N ILE A 84 1.74 -8.35 8.13
CA ILE A 84 1.59 -9.26 6.97
C ILE A 84 0.15 -9.24 6.46
N GLU A 85 -0.85 -9.31 7.34
CA GLU A 85 -2.27 -9.21 6.97
C GLU A 85 -2.58 -7.89 6.25
N ASP A 86 -2.01 -6.80 6.73
CA ASP A 86 -2.14 -5.47 6.14
C ASP A 86 -1.55 -5.42 4.72
N ILE A 87 -0.32 -5.93 4.53
CA ILE A 87 0.31 -6.03 3.20
C ILE A 87 -0.51 -6.94 2.28
N ILE A 88 -1.01 -8.08 2.75
CA ILE A 88 -1.87 -8.98 1.95
C ILE A 88 -3.14 -8.27 1.52
N ALA A 89 -3.78 -7.53 2.43
CA ALA A 89 -4.98 -6.77 2.12
C ALA A 89 -4.72 -5.64 1.11
N THR A 90 -3.58 -4.96 1.22
CA THR A 90 -3.24 -3.80 0.39
C THR A 90 -2.66 -4.22 -0.96
N VAL A 91 -1.85 -5.27 -1.04
CA VAL A 91 -1.25 -5.71 -2.30
C VAL A 91 -2.15 -6.72 -3.02
N PHE A 92 -2.39 -7.87 -2.39
CA PHE A 92 -3.01 -9.01 -3.08
C PHE A 92 -4.52 -8.80 -3.26
N ARG A 93 -5.22 -8.39 -2.20
CA ARG A 93 -6.67 -8.15 -2.30
C ARG A 93 -6.98 -6.96 -3.22
N GLN A 94 -6.23 -5.86 -3.15
CA GLN A 94 -6.47 -4.72 -4.05
C GLN A 94 -6.11 -5.06 -5.51
N ASN A 95 -5.15 -5.95 -5.75
CA ASN A 95 -4.90 -6.48 -7.08
C ASN A 95 -6.10 -7.30 -7.62
N VAL A 96 -6.76 -8.11 -6.76
CA VAL A 96 -8.02 -8.79 -7.14
C VAL A 96 -9.09 -7.79 -7.56
N LEU A 97 -9.26 -6.70 -6.80
CA LEU A 97 -10.22 -5.65 -7.14
C LEU A 97 -9.90 -5.00 -8.49
N THR A 98 -8.64 -4.68 -8.72
CA THR A 98 -8.16 -4.11 -9.99
C THR A 98 -8.42 -5.05 -11.17
N ARG A 99 -8.08 -6.33 -11.03
CA ARG A 99 -8.28 -7.32 -12.08
C ARG A 99 -9.76 -7.59 -12.36
N PHE A 100 -10.59 -7.63 -11.31
CA PHE A 100 -12.04 -7.72 -11.47
C PHE A 100 -12.58 -6.52 -12.26
N GLU A 101 -12.19 -5.29 -11.91
CA GLU A 101 -12.65 -4.09 -12.59
C GLU A 101 -12.22 -4.11 -14.06
N MET A 102 -10.98 -4.45 -14.35
CA MET A 102 -10.49 -4.61 -15.74
C MET A 102 -11.29 -5.65 -16.52
N ALA A 103 -11.55 -6.83 -15.91
CA ALA A 103 -12.31 -7.91 -16.55
C ALA A 103 -13.76 -7.51 -16.80
N ALA A 104 -14.40 -6.83 -15.84
CA ALA A 104 -15.77 -6.33 -15.97
C ALA A 104 -15.87 -5.27 -17.08
N HIS A 105 -14.96 -4.31 -17.14
CA HIS A 105 -14.93 -3.31 -18.21
C HIS A 105 -14.63 -3.92 -19.58
N ALA A 106 -13.69 -4.86 -19.67
CA ALA A 106 -13.41 -5.56 -20.92
C ALA A 106 -14.65 -6.30 -21.44
N LYS A 107 -15.30 -7.11 -20.58
CA LYS A 107 -16.50 -7.86 -20.96
C LYS A 107 -17.69 -6.93 -21.27
N ARG A 108 -17.78 -5.77 -20.64
CA ARG A 108 -18.83 -4.76 -20.89
C ARG A 108 -18.78 -4.19 -22.29
N THR A 109 -17.65 -4.25 -23.00
CA THR A 109 -17.55 -3.82 -24.40
C THR A 109 -18.38 -4.72 -25.34
N GLU A 110 -18.66 -5.95 -24.94
CA GLU A 110 -19.44 -6.93 -25.69
C GLU A 110 -20.97 -6.76 -25.48
N GLY A 111 -21.39 -6.07 -24.41
CA GLY A 111 -22.80 -5.84 -24.08
C GLY A 111 -23.03 -5.59 -22.58
N PRO A 112 -24.30 -5.35 -22.17
CA PRO A 112 -24.65 -5.23 -20.76
C PRO A 112 -24.32 -6.51 -19.98
N LEU A 113 -23.80 -6.36 -18.75
CA LEU A 113 -23.52 -7.47 -17.85
C LEU A 113 -24.66 -7.65 -16.86
N THR A 114 -25.01 -8.90 -16.61
CA THR A 114 -25.89 -9.30 -15.52
C THR A 114 -25.14 -9.33 -14.20
N ALA A 115 -25.87 -9.25 -13.10
CA ALA A 115 -25.28 -9.41 -11.76
C ALA A 115 -24.61 -10.79 -11.55
N ALA A 116 -25.13 -11.85 -12.19
CA ALA A 116 -24.53 -13.17 -12.16
C ALA A 116 -23.16 -13.21 -12.86
N GLU A 117 -23.05 -12.60 -14.04
CA GLU A 117 -21.78 -12.51 -14.78
C GLU A 117 -20.74 -11.69 -14.00
N LEU A 118 -21.13 -10.60 -13.34
CA LEU A 118 -20.23 -9.85 -12.44
C LEU A 118 -19.82 -10.74 -11.26
N GLY A 119 -20.74 -11.52 -10.69
CA GLY A 119 -20.45 -12.47 -9.63
C GLY A 119 -19.44 -13.56 -10.05
N ASP A 120 -19.53 -14.05 -11.29
CA ASP A 120 -18.58 -15.03 -11.82
C ASP A 120 -17.18 -14.42 -12.02
N LEU A 121 -17.08 -13.21 -12.56
CA LEU A 121 -15.82 -12.51 -12.71
C LEU A 121 -15.17 -12.25 -11.33
N TRP A 122 -15.95 -11.79 -10.36
CA TRP A 122 -15.50 -11.58 -8.99
C TRP A 122 -14.99 -12.87 -8.35
N TRP A 123 -15.76 -13.94 -8.46
CA TRP A 123 -15.40 -15.25 -7.93
C TRP A 123 -14.07 -15.74 -8.49
N ASN A 124 -13.91 -15.66 -9.81
CA ASN A 124 -12.73 -16.16 -10.50
C ASN A 124 -11.45 -15.41 -10.09
N GLU A 125 -11.52 -14.11 -9.92
CA GLU A 125 -10.33 -13.35 -9.47
C GLU A 125 -10.00 -13.63 -7.99
N ASN A 126 -11.00 -13.78 -7.13
CA ASN A 126 -10.77 -14.15 -5.73
C ASN A 126 -10.26 -15.59 -5.56
N ALA A 127 -10.73 -16.52 -6.39
CA ALA A 127 -10.25 -17.90 -6.36
C ALA A 127 -8.74 -17.99 -6.66
N LYS A 128 -8.19 -17.09 -7.48
CA LYS A 128 -6.74 -17.04 -7.74
C LYS A 128 -5.96 -16.60 -6.51
N LEU A 129 -6.54 -15.73 -5.66
CA LEU A 129 -5.91 -15.27 -4.43
C LEU A 129 -5.95 -16.36 -3.35
N TYR A 130 -7.13 -16.93 -3.13
CA TYR A 130 -7.34 -17.81 -2.00
C TYR A 130 -6.90 -19.26 -2.25
N GLY A 131 -6.88 -19.72 -3.52
CA GLY A 131 -6.55 -21.09 -3.86
C GLY A 131 -7.36 -22.08 -3.02
N ASP A 132 -6.66 -23.04 -2.43
CA ASP A 132 -7.23 -24.04 -1.54
C ASP A 132 -7.17 -23.65 -0.06
N ALA A 133 -6.59 -22.48 0.27
CA ALA A 133 -6.39 -22.03 1.65
C ALA A 133 -7.68 -21.55 2.31
N VAL A 134 -8.68 -21.12 1.52
CA VAL A 134 -9.95 -20.58 2.03
C VAL A 134 -11.11 -21.14 1.22
N GLU A 135 -12.10 -21.70 1.91
CA GLU A 135 -13.38 -22.09 1.32
C GLU A 135 -14.26 -20.86 1.11
N MET A 136 -14.44 -20.45 -0.15
CA MET A 136 -15.33 -19.35 -0.49
C MET A 136 -16.79 -19.80 -0.46
N ILE A 137 -17.61 -19.15 0.37
CA ILE A 137 -19.06 -19.42 0.42
C ILE A 137 -19.80 -18.82 -0.80
N PRO A 138 -20.91 -19.41 -1.28
CA PRO A 138 -21.63 -18.92 -2.46
C PRO A 138 -22.07 -17.46 -2.39
N ALA A 139 -22.39 -16.95 -1.20
CA ALA A 139 -22.74 -15.54 -0.98
C ALA A 139 -21.62 -14.57 -1.32
N TYR A 140 -20.35 -15.01 -1.29
CA TYR A 140 -19.20 -14.17 -1.64
C TYR A 140 -19.20 -13.72 -3.10
N ARG A 141 -19.99 -14.36 -3.99
CA ARG A 141 -20.22 -13.91 -5.38
C ARG A 141 -20.74 -12.47 -5.47
N TRP A 142 -21.38 -11.98 -4.41
CA TRP A 142 -21.92 -10.62 -4.36
C TRP A 142 -20.95 -9.59 -3.75
N GLY A 143 -19.73 -10.02 -3.37
CA GLY A 143 -18.75 -9.17 -2.71
C GLY A 143 -18.33 -7.93 -3.52
N TRP A 144 -18.41 -7.98 -4.85
CA TRP A 144 -18.13 -6.81 -5.70
C TRP A 144 -19.08 -5.64 -5.43
N SER A 145 -20.32 -5.91 -5.02
CA SER A 145 -21.37 -4.90 -4.89
C SER A 145 -21.19 -3.93 -3.71
N TYR A 146 -20.36 -4.27 -2.72
CA TYR A 146 -20.10 -3.39 -1.59
C TYR A 146 -18.82 -2.54 -1.76
N ILE A 147 -18.11 -2.69 -2.89
CA ILE A 147 -16.87 -1.93 -3.15
C ILE A 147 -17.20 -0.59 -3.80
N PRO A 148 -17.16 0.54 -3.06
CA PRO A 148 -17.59 1.84 -3.61
C PRO A 148 -16.64 2.35 -4.69
N HIS A 149 -15.38 1.92 -4.69
CA HIS A 149 -14.36 2.33 -5.66
C HIS A 149 -14.78 2.07 -7.11
N PHE A 150 -15.45 0.95 -7.39
CA PHE A 150 -15.88 0.60 -8.74
C PHE A 150 -16.89 1.60 -9.34
N ILE A 151 -17.55 2.39 -8.48
CA ILE A 151 -18.56 3.37 -8.89
C ILE A 151 -18.03 4.80 -8.81
N HIS A 152 -17.37 5.14 -7.68
CA HIS A 152 -16.98 6.51 -7.38
C HIS A 152 -15.56 6.88 -7.84
N SER A 153 -14.67 5.89 -7.96
CA SER A 153 -13.24 6.11 -8.23
C SER A 153 -12.66 5.01 -9.13
N ARG A 154 -13.18 4.94 -10.36
CA ARG A 154 -12.82 3.91 -11.34
C ARG A 154 -11.32 3.76 -11.51
N PHE A 155 -10.87 2.50 -11.56
CA PHE A 155 -9.46 2.12 -11.68
C PHE A 155 -8.56 2.74 -10.61
N TYR A 156 -9.09 2.91 -9.39
CA TYR A 156 -8.33 3.46 -8.27
C TYR A 156 -7.48 2.40 -7.53
N CYS A 157 -8.00 1.16 -7.40
CA CYS A 157 -7.46 0.16 -6.49
C CYS A 157 -6.00 -0.24 -6.80
N TYR A 158 -5.54 -0.11 -8.05
CA TYR A 158 -4.13 -0.37 -8.39
C TYR A 158 -3.16 0.58 -7.67
N ALA A 159 -3.60 1.79 -7.32
CA ALA A 159 -2.75 2.77 -6.65
C ALA A 159 -2.31 2.29 -5.25
N TYR A 160 -3.14 1.52 -4.57
CA TYR A 160 -2.78 0.88 -3.29
C TYR A 160 -1.68 -0.16 -3.48
N VAL A 161 -1.82 -1.03 -4.50
CA VAL A 161 -0.81 -2.05 -4.83
C VAL A 161 0.52 -1.40 -5.17
N PHE A 162 0.48 -0.39 -6.04
CA PHE A 162 1.65 0.36 -6.45
C PHE A 162 2.34 1.03 -5.25
N GLY A 163 1.56 1.75 -4.42
CA GLY A 163 2.07 2.49 -3.28
C GLY A 163 2.74 1.58 -2.24
N GLU A 164 2.09 0.49 -1.85
CA GLU A 164 2.64 -0.46 -0.87
C GLU A 164 3.92 -1.11 -1.37
N LEU A 165 3.91 -1.69 -2.59
CA LEU A 165 5.10 -2.32 -3.15
C LEU A 165 6.24 -1.32 -3.38
N LEU A 166 5.93 -0.10 -3.83
CA LEU A 166 6.91 0.97 -3.94
C LEU A 166 7.60 1.23 -2.59
N VAL A 167 6.80 1.38 -1.54
CA VAL A 167 7.34 1.69 -0.20
C VAL A 167 8.20 0.55 0.33
N LEU A 168 7.76 -0.71 0.19
CA LEU A 168 8.56 -1.86 0.60
C LEU A 168 9.88 -1.92 -0.17
N ALA A 169 9.89 -1.64 -1.48
CA ALA A 169 11.10 -1.60 -2.30
C ALA A 169 12.02 -0.42 -1.91
N LEU A 170 11.45 0.76 -1.62
CA LEU A 170 12.21 1.91 -1.10
C LEU A 170 12.79 1.64 0.29
N TYR A 171 12.04 0.93 1.14
CA TYR A 171 12.53 0.51 2.45
C TYR A 171 13.71 -0.45 2.32
N GLN A 172 13.66 -1.41 1.39
CA GLN A 172 14.78 -2.30 1.12
C GLN A 172 16.03 -1.50 0.67
N ARG A 173 15.86 -0.52 -0.22
CA ARG A 173 16.96 0.37 -0.61
C ARG A 173 17.51 1.18 0.58
N TYR A 174 16.65 1.67 1.45
CA TYR A 174 17.08 2.35 2.68
C TYR A 174 17.94 1.45 3.56
N ARG A 175 17.59 0.17 3.68
CA ARG A 175 18.41 -0.81 4.43
C ARG A 175 19.78 -1.03 3.81
N GLU A 176 19.86 -1.04 2.48
CA GLU A 176 21.10 -1.25 1.73
C GLU A 176 22.00 0.00 1.71
N GLU A 177 21.42 1.18 1.46
CA GLU A 177 22.15 2.44 1.25
C GLU A 177 22.31 3.27 2.53
N GLY A 178 21.51 3.01 3.56
CA GLY A 178 21.54 3.71 4.84
C GLY A 178 21.27 5.22 4.69
N ALA A 179 22.11 6.04 5.35
CA ALA A 179 21.95 7.50 5.36
C ALA A 179 22.08 8.15 3.98
N ALA A 180 22.73 7.51 3.02
CA ALA A 180 22.87 8.03 1.67
C ALA A 180 21.55 8.06 0.90
N PHE A 181 20.60 7.15 1.21
CA PHE A 181 19.26 7.13 0.63
C PHE A 181 18.41 8.33 1.05
N VAL A 182 18.55 8.79 2.30
CA VAL A 182 17.64 9.76 2.93
C VAL A 182 17.45 11.05 2.12
N PRO A 183 18.50 11.74 1.64
CA PRO A 183 18.31 12.95 0.85
C PRO A 183 17.46 12.73 -0.41
N HIS A 184 17.67 11.63 -1.11
CA HIS A 184 16.92 11.30 -2.33
C HIS A 184 15.45 11.02 -2.03
N TYR A 185 15.18 10.31 -0.94
CA TYR A 185 13.82 10.07 -0.48
C TYR A 185 13.09 11.37 -0.10
N LEU A 186 13.75 12.28 0.62
CA LEU A 186 13.18 13.56 0.99
C LEU A 186 12.94 14.47 -0.23
N GLU A 187 13.77 14.37 -1.27
CA GLU A 187 13.54 15.05 -2.54
C GLU A 187 12.31 14.51 -3.27
N LEU A 188 12.08 13.19 -3.23
CA LEU A 188 10.85 12.58 -3.76
C LEU A 188 9.61 13.14 -3.06
N LEU A 189 9.60 13.19 -1.73
CA LEU A 189 8.47 13.75 -0.97
C LEU A 189 8.28 15.24 -1.29
N ALA A 190 9.38 15.97 -1.45
CA ALA A 190 9.35 17.39 -1.74
C ALA A 190 8.84 17.74 -3.15
N ALA A 191 8.86 16.79 -4.05
CA ALA A 191 8.35 16.97 -5.40
C ALA A 191 6.82 17.04 -5.46
N GLY A 192 6.10 16.49 -4.47
CA GLY A 192 4.63 16.47 -4.47
C GLY A 192 4.08 15.91 -5.77
N GLY A 193 3.20 16.65 -6.42
CA GLY A 193 2.60 16.32 -7.72
C GLY A 193 3.19 17.10 -8.91
N SER A 194 4.41 17.61 -8.78
CA SER A 194 5.03 18.48 -9.81
C SER A 194 5.31 17.77 -11.14
N GLU A 195 5.45 16.43 -11.11
CA GLU A 195 5.73 15.61 -12.28
C GLU A 195 5.07 14.24 -12.17
N ALA A 196 5.06 13.49 -13.28
CA ALA A 196 4.53 12.14 -13.30
C ALA A 196 5.38 11.17 -12.43
N PRO A 197 4.76 10.13 -11.84
CA PRO A 197 5.46 9.20 -10.94
C PRO A 197 6.71 8.55 -11.55
N ASP A 198 6.65 8.15 -12.81
CA ASP A 198 7.77 7.54 -13.54
C ASP A 198 8.97 8.48 -13.66
N VAL A 199 8.70 9.77 -13.90
CA VAL A 199 9.75 10.81 -13.96
C VAL A 199 10.38 11.02 -12.59
N LEU A 200 9.56 11.15 -11.54
CA LEU A 200 10.05 11.35 -10.17
C LEU A 200 10.87 10.15 -9.68
N LEU A 201 10.38 8.94 -9.91
CA LEU A 201 11.08 7.71 -9.54
C LEU A 201 12.34 7.49 -10.39
N GLY A 202 12.30 7.90 -11.66
CA GLY A 202 13.46 7.85 -12.55
C GLY A 202 14.66 8.67 -12.04
N ARG A 203 14.42 9.76 -11.28
CA ARG A 203 15.50 10.52 -10.62
C ARG A 203 16.22 9.73 -9.53
N LEU A 204 15.53 8.77 -8.93
CA LEU A 204 16.11 7.82 -7.98
C LEU A 204 16.75 6.60 -8.67
N GLY A 205 16.79 6.58 -10.00
CA GLY A 205 17.25 5.45 -10.78
C GLY A 205 16.27 4.26 -10.77
N ILE A 206 14.98 4.53 -10.52
CA ILE A 206 13.91 3.53 -10.50
C ILE A 206 13.16 3.57 -11.82
N ALA A 207 13.17 2.45 -12.55
CA ALA A 207 12.33 2.23 -13.73
C ALA A 207 11.08 1.45 -13.28
N ILE A 208 9.90 2.04 -13.43
CA ILE A 208 8.64 1.43 -12.95
C ILE A 208 8.20 0.21 -13.79
N ASP A 209 8.78 0.02 -14.95
CA ASP A 209 8.60 -1.14 -15.84
C ASP A 209 9.64 -2.25 -15.58
N ASP A 210 10.60 -2.05 -14.69
CA ASP A 210 11.55 -3.07 -14.27
C ASP A 210 10.97 -3.96 -13.16
N ALA A 211 10.70 -5.22 -13.50
CA ALA A 211 10.20 -6.21 -12.54
C ALA A 211 11.15 -6.40 -11.35
N ALA A 212 12.47 -6.32 -11.56
CA ALA A 212 13.45 -6.50 -10.50
C ALA A 212 13.35 -5.46 -9.39
N PHE A 213 12.86 -4.26 -9.69
CA PHE A 213 12.58 -3.25 -8.66
C PHE A 213 11.46 -3.71 -7.73
N TRP A 214 10.37 -4.24 -8.29
CA TRP A 214 9.20 -4.67 -7.50
C TRP A 214 9.47 -5.93 -6.68
N GLU A 215 10.33 -6.83 -7.18
CA GLU A 215 10.79 -8.02 -6.44
C GLU A 215 11.46 -7.67 -5.10
N ARG A 216 12.08 -6.50 -4.99
CA ARG A 216 12.62 -6.01 -3.70
C ARG A 216 11.52 -5.80 -2.66
N GLY A 217 10.34 -5.35 -3.07
CA GLY A 217 9.18 -5.21 -2.18
C GLY A 217 8.68 -6.57 -1.68
N PHE A 218 8.60 -7.54 -2.58
CA PHE A 218 8.22 -8.92 -2.21
C PHE A 218 9.24 -9.57 -1.29
N ALA A 219 10.55 -9.31 -1.47
CA ALA A 219 11.59 -9.83 -0.58
C ALA A 219 11.41 -9.35 0.87
N VAL A 220 10.92 -8.11 1.09
CA VAL A 220 10.60 -7.64 2.45
C VAL A 220 9.43 -8.41 3.05
N LEU A 221 8.40 -8.73 2.26
CA LEU A 221 7.28 -9.55 2.71
C LEU A 221 7.72 -10.99 3.04
N GLU A 222 8.57 -11.59 2.20
CA GLU A 222 9.13 -12.92 2.45
C GLU A 222 9.97 -12.96 3.75
N GLU A 223 10.73 -11.91 4.02
CA GLU A 223 11.47 -11.77 5.29
C GLU A 223 10.52 -11.72 6.50
N LEU A 224 9.44 -10.92 6.42
CA LEU A 224 8.43 -10.86 7.49
C LEU A 224 7.76 -12.22 7.72
N LEU A 225 7.47 -12.96 6.66
CA LEU A 225 6.91 -14.31 6.74
C LEU A 225 7.87 -15.27 7.41
N ALA A 226 9.15 -15.27 7.04
CA ALA A 226 10.17 -16.09 7.66
C ALA A 226 10.35 -15.76 9.15
N GLU A 227 10.33 -14.46 9.52
CA GLU A 227 10.35 -14.04 10.91
C GLU A 227 9.11 -14.54 11.68
N LEU A 228 7.93 -14.51 11.06
CA LEU A 228 6.70 -15.04 11.66
C LEU A 228 6.80 -16.54 11.90
N GLU A 229 7.22 -17.32 10.88
CA GLU A 229 7.43 -18.77 10.99
C GLU A 229 8.36 -19.12 12.14
N ALA A 230 9.46 -18.38 12.31
CA ALA A 230 10.39 -18.55 13.43
C ALA A 230 9.75 -18.27 14.81
N THR A 231 8.58 -17.67 14.87
CA THR A 231 7.80 -17.52 16.11
C THR A 231 6.84 -18.68 16.39
N LEU A 232 6.65 -19.63 15.47
CA LEU A 232 5.71 -20.75 15.63
C LEU A 232 6.37 -21.95 16.34
N ASP A 233 7.68 -22.12 16.22
CA ASP A 233 8.50 -23.13 16.88
C ASP A 233 8.78 -22.78 18.36
#